data_87d6bf96c45309525fc98c2a434415d6
#
_entry.id   87d6bf96c45309525fc98c2a434415d6
#
_cell.length_a   1.000
_cell.length_b   1.000
_cell.length_c   1.000
_cell.angle_alpha   90.00
_cell.angle_beta   90.00
_cell.angle_gamma   90.00
#
_symmetry.space_group_name_H-M   'P 1'
#
loop_
_entity.id
_entity.type
_entity.pdbx_description
1 polymer ?
#
loop_
_entity_poly.entity_id
_entity_poly.type
_entity_poly.pdbx_seq_one_letter_code
_entity_poly.pdbx_strand_id
1 'polypeptide(L)'
;MAHDRPETHKSGCPCCSPYIWEAYQLRHPGLSRRGFFGAGAALTAAGLALLGGRKDAAAGGLATALAFTAPAFAAGETRRSRLDAAEGITVYRGGTIRTMNPSAPLAEAVAVSGGRILAAGSEADVAARAGRDAKLVDLNGRTMMPGFIDCHGHISMTALLMGFQNLAPEPAGPIRSIEDIKSELRKFRERTGGGRGGWILGAMYDDSLLAEKRALTRADLDDVSMDQPVLAYHASLHVVVVNSAALSLLGISADTPDPKGGVIRRWPGTREPNGILEEGAITLAMPRLPQASREELLDLLDEVQSRYAAWGITTAQDGATRRPDFDLLSLAAERDRLKIDVVAYPFFTHIEDLARGDIEMQRDYNGFKVGGIKLMLDGSPQAKTAWLTKPYEVVPPGFDKEYRGYRIVDDETAASMVDDAFARGWQVYAHCNGDAAADQFIAAIDKATKKHGPGDRRATVIHAQTLREDQLDHMARLGVMPSYFVTHTFYWGDWHRDSVLGAERASRISPVRTTIDRGMRYSLHNDSPVVPSDCRMLLWSAVNRQTRSGKVLGEEHRISAEEALRGITIDAAYQHFEDDIKGSIEAGKLADLVITEQDPVRIPPDELRNLTIAETIKRGETIFQA
;
A
#
# COMPACT_ATOMS: atom_id res chain seq x y z
N MET A 1 -38.16 -22.96 -18.13
CA MET A 1 -37.95 -22.63 -16.72
C MET A 1 -36.51 -22.16 -16.65
N ALA A 2 -36.30 -20.85 -16.63
CA ALA A 2 -34.97 -20.23 -16.53
C ALA A 2 -34.54 -20.30 -15.06
N HIS A 3 -33.45 -20.98 -14.78
CA HIS A 3 -32.82 -20.94 -13.46
C HIS A 3 -32.12 -19.60 -13.30
N ASP A 4 -32.64 -18.73 -12.43
CA ASP A 4 -31.95 -17.60 -11.87
C ASP A 4 -30.68 -18.10 -11.18
N ARG A 5 -29.51 -17.69 -11.69
CA ARG A 5 -28.24 -17.87 -11.01
C ARG A 5 -28.16 -16.83 -9.90
N PRO A 6 -27.84 -17.20 -8.66
CA PRO A 6 -27.63 -16.22 -7.62
C PRO A 6 -26.43 -15.32 -8.00
N GLU A 7 -26.63 -14.00 -7.98
CA GLU A 7 -25.56 -13.02 -8.14
C GLU A 7 -24.51 -13.23 -7.03
N THR A 8 -23.30 -13.62 -7.45
CA THR A 8 -22.18 -13.89 -6.56
C THR A 8 -21.74 -12.62 -5.86
N HIS A 9 -21.68 -12.64 -4.54
CA HIS A 9 -21.11 -11.58 -3.71
C HIS A 9 -19.62 -11.34 -4.09
N LYS A 10 -19.30 -10.13 -4.50
CA LYS A 10 -17.95 -9.72 -4.88
C LYS A 10 -17.31 -9.04 -3.68
N SER A 11 -16.53 -9.77 -2.90
CA SER A 11 -15.66 -9.23 -1.86
C SER A 11 -14.20 -9.19 -2.36
N GLY A 12 -13.52 -8.06 -2.22
CA GLY A 12 -12.15 -7.83 -2.71
C GLY A 12 -11.18 -7.45 -1.59
N CYS A 13 -9.91 -7.20 -1.93
CA CYS A 13 -8.92 -6.69 -0.99
C CYS A 13 -9.38 -5.35 -0.36
N PRO A 14 -9.11 -5.11 0.95
CA PRO A 14 -9.53 -3.89 1.66
C PRO A 14 -9.09 -2.59 0.99
N CYS A 15 -7.89 -2.56 0.45
CA CYS A 15 -7.33 -1.38 -0.22
C CYS A 15 -8.01 -1.04 -1.55
N CYS A 16 -8.81 -1.99 -2.09
CA CYS A 16 -9.30 -1.94 -3.46
C CYS A 16 -10.80 -2.26 -3.56
N SER A 17 -11.55 -2.17 -2.45
CA SER A 17 -12.99 -2.47 -2.43
C SER A 17 -13.77 -1.65 -3.47
N PRO A 18 -14.59 -2.30 -4.34
CA PRO A 18 -15.44 -1.60 -5.31
C PRO A 18 -16.43 -0.63 -4.66
N TYR A 19 -16.72 -0.79 -3.37
CA TYR A 19 -17.67 0.05 -2.63
C TYR A 19 -17.09 1.40 -2.20
N ILE A 20 -15.78 1.52 -2.05
CA ILE A 20 -15.11 2.81 -1.93
C ILE A 20 -15.31 3.61 -3.23
N TRP A 21 -15.36 2.94 -4.37
CA TRP A 21 -15.67 3.52 -5.68
C TRP A 21 -17.15 3.98 -5.79
N GLU A 22 -18.12 3.21 -5.31
CA GLU A 22 -19.55 3.62 -5.36
C GLU A 22 -19.82 4.80 -4.43
N ALA A 23 -19.18 4.88 -3.28
CA ALA A 23 -19.25 6.07 -2.41
C ALA A 23 -18.67 7.34 -3.09
N TYR A 24 -17.68 7.17 -3.97
CA TYR A 24 -17.14 8.24 -4.79
C TYR A 24 -18.10 8.65 -5.93
N GLN A 25 -18.76 7.70 -6.60
CA GLN A 25 -19.74 7.98 -7.67
C GLN A 25 -20.97 8.71 -7.16
N LEU A 26 -21.42 8.47 -5.92
CA LEU A 26 -22.54 9.19 -5.31
C LEU A 26 -22.29 10.70 -5.16
N ARG A 27 -21.01 11.13 -5.18
CA ARG A 27 -20.60 12.56 -5.15
C ARG A 27 -20.42 13.18 -6.55
N HIS A 28 -20.40 12.35 -7.62
CA HIS A 28 -20.22 12.77 -9.00
C HIS A 28 -21.27 12.12 -9.92
N PRO A 29 -22.54 12.58 -9.90
CA PRO A 29 -23.69 11.90 -10.54
C PRO A 29 -23.70 11.92 -12.08
N GLY A 30 -22.60 12.18 -12.76
CA GLY A 30 -22.48 12.23 -14.22
C GLY A 30 -21.89 10.99 -14.89
N LEU A 31 -21.35 10.02 -14.13
CA LEU A 31 -20.64 8.87 -14.71
C LEU A 31 -21.44 7.56 -14.53
N SER A 32 -22.13 7.11 -15.57
CA SER A 32 -22.79 5.80 -15.56
C SER A 32 -21.83 4.68 -15.95
N ARG A 33 -21.96 3.48 -15.32
CA ARG A 33 -21.21 2.26 -15.69
C ARG A 33 -21.30 1.92 -17.19
N ARG A 34 -22.39 2.22 -17.85
CA ARG A 34 -22.56 1.98 -19.30
C ARG A 34 -21.87 3.03 -20.16
N GLY A 35 -21.70 4.26 -19.70
CA GLY A 35 -20.94 5.29 -20.40
C GLY A 35 -19.43 5.02 -20.39
N PHE A 36 -18.95 4.40 -19.31
CA PHE A 36 -17.53 4.04 -19.17
C PHE A 36 -17.09 2.92 -20.13
N PHE A 37 -17.94 1.91 -20.34
CA PHE A 37 -17.62 0.79 -21.25
C PHE A 37 -18.05 1.03 -22.70
N GLY A 38 -18.90 2.03 -22.98
CA GLY A 38 -19.40 2.34 -24.34
C GLY A 38 -18.61 3.39 -25.11
N ALA A 39 -17.78 4.19 -24.47
CA ALA A 39 -17.04 5.29 -25.11
C ALA A 39 -15.72 4.85 -25.78
N GLY A 40 -15.22 3.66 -25.48
CA GLY A 40 -13.98 3.14 -26.08
C GLY A 40 -14.07 2.69 -27.54
N ALA A 41 -15.27 2.57 -28.09
CA ALA A 41 -15.47 2.04 -29.44
C ALA A 41 -15.91 3.08 -30.52
N ALA A 42 -16.08 4.35 -30.16
CA ALA A 42 -16.70 5.33 -31.07
C ALA A 42 -15.82 6.56 -31.45
N LEU A 43 -14.54 6.63 -31.06
CA LEU A 43 -13.70 7.81 -31.28
C LEU A 43 -12.58 7.64 -32.32
N THR A 44 -12.64 6.65 -33.21
CA THR A 44 -11.68 6.52 -34.32
C THR A 44 -12.21 6.94 -35.70
N ALA A 45 -13.37 7.59 -35.80
CA ALA A 45 -13.97 7.92 -37.12
C ALA A 45 -14.49 9.34 -37.30
N ALA A 46 -14.02 10.35 -36.56
CA ALA A 46 -14.47 11.73 -36.81
C ALA A 46 -13.39 12.80 -36.54
N GLY A 47 -12.26 12.68 -37.18
CA GLY A 47 -11.13 13.63 -37.06
C GLY A 47 -10.60 14.12 -38.40
N LEU A 48 -11.43 14.41 -39.41
CA LEU A 48 -11.03 15.18 -40.61
C LEU A 48 -12.28 15.75 -41.30
N ALA A 49 -12.65 16.96 -40.97
CA ALA A 49 -13.25 17.98 -41.85
C ALA A 49 -13.93 19.05 -40.99
N LEU A 50 -13.38 20.26 -41.09
CA LEU A 50 -14.10 21.52 -41.31
C LEU A 50 -13.32 22.70 -40.70
N LEU A 51 -12.41 23.21 -41.53
CA LEU A 51 -12.04 24.62 -41.52
C LEU A 51 -13.08 25.38 -42.34
N GLY A 52 -13.71 26.38 -41.76
CA GLY A 52 -14.49 27.33 -42.55
C GLY A 52 -15.65 28.02 -41.84
N GLY A 53 -15.40 29.18 -41.26
CA GLY A 53 -16.19 30.38 -41.49
C GLY A 53 -17.46 30.71 -40.68
N ARG A 54 -17.36 31.85 -39.99
CA ARG A 54 -18.36 32.90 -39.71
C ARG A 54 -19.19 32.87 -38.39
N LYS A 55 -18.84 33.91 -37.61
CA LYS A 55 -19.60 34.91 -36.81
C LYS A 55 -21.13 34.76 -36.69
N ASP A 56 -21.66 34.81 -35.50
CA ASP A 56 -22.42 35.86 -34.81
C ASP A 56 -23.37 35.31 -33.71
N ALA A 57 -23.48 36.12 -32.66
CA ALA A 57 -24.58 36.31 -31.71
C ALA A 57 -24.81 35.38 -30.53
N ALA A 58 -24.38 35.84 -29.40
CA ALA A 58 -25.02 36.03 -28.07
C ALA A 58 -26.26 35.18 -27.67
N ALA A 59 -26.11 34.43 -26.60
CA ALA A 59 -27.05 34.38 -25.47
C ALA A 59 -26.41 33.65 -24.26
N GLY A 60 -26.53 34.28 -23.10
CA GLY A 60 -25.84 33.92 -21.87
C GLY A 60 -26.26 32.60 -21.25
N GLY A 61 -25.27 31.95 -20.70
CA GLY A 61 -25.39 30.85 -19.74
C GLY A 61 -24.04 30.75 -19.06
N LEU A 62 -23.95 31.24 -17.82
CA LEU A 62 -22.79 31.04 -16.96
C LEU A 62 -22.63 29.55 -16.63
N ALA A 63 -21.94 28.83 -17.49
CA ALA A 63 -21.30 27.59 -17.08
C ALA A 63 -19.93 27.97 -16.52
N THR A 64 -19.82 28.07 -15.19
CA THR A 64 -18.53 28.12 -14.50
C THR A 64 -17.84 26.77 -14.74
N ALA A 65 -17.12 26.66 -15.85
CA ALA A 65 -16.11 25.64 -16.04
C ALA A 65 -15.03 25.94 -14.99
N LEU A 66 -15.03 25.19 -13.89
CA LEU A 66 -13.86 25.06 -13.05
C LEU A 66 -12.78 24.39 -13.92
N ALA A 67 -11.98 25.20 -14.57
CA ALA A 67 -10.73 24.78 -15.15
C ALA A 67 -9.83 24.34 -13.97
N PHE A 68 -9.71 23.06 -13.78
CA PHE A 68 -8.68 22.49 -12.92
C PHE A 68 -7.34 22.71 -13.63
N THR A 69 -6.66 23.80 -13.28
CA THR A 69 -5.24 23.94 -13.57
C THR A 69 -4.50 22.91 -12.72
N ALA A 70 -3.62 22.11 -13.33
CA ALA A 70 -2.61 21.36 -12.59
C ALA A 70 -1.93 22.30 -11.60
N PRO A 71 -1.64 21.87 -10.36
CA PRO A 71 -0.91 22.71 -9.43
C PRO A 71 0.41 23.13 -10.11
N ALA A 72 0.55 24.41 -10.39
CA ALA A 72 1.83 24.98 -10.81
C ALA A 72 2.70 24.92 -9.54
N PHE A 73 3.62 23.95 -9.48
CA PHE A 73 4.63 23.91 -8.43
C PHE A 73 5.39 25.24 -8.47
N ALA A 74 5.17 26.05 -7.44
CA ALA A 74 5.79 27.37 -7.36
C ALA A 74 7.32 27.21 -7.42
N ALA A 75 7.97 28.04 -8.23
CA ALA A 75 9.43 28.14 -8.30
C ALA A 75 9.97 28.84 -7.03
N GLY A 76 9.70 28.26 -5.86
CA GLY A 76 10.23 28.67 -4.58
C GLY A 76 11.36 27.73 -4.12
N GLU A 77 12.25 28.23 -3.28
CA GLU A 77 13.29 27.39 -2.67
C GLU A 77 12.61 26.39 -1.71
N THR A 78 12.59 25.11 -2.07
CA THR A 78 12.01 24.03 -1.27
C THR A 78 13.01 23.53 -0.22
N ARG A 79 12.54 22.79 0.80
CA ARG A 79 13.43 22.10 1.75
C ARG A 79 14.47 21.26 1.01
N ARG A 80 14.07 20.56 -0.05
CA ARG A 80 14.95 19.73 -0.86
C ARG A 80 16.02 20.54 -1.58
N SER A 81 15.67 21.64 -2.24
CA SER A 81 16.64 22.49 -2.90
C SER A 81 17.62 23.10 -1.90
N ARG A 82 17.17 23.42 -0.66
CA ARG A 82 18.06 23.86 0.42
C ARG A 82 19.00 22.75 0.89
N LEU A 83 18.51 21.50 1.03
CA LEU A 83 19.33 20.37 1.41
C LEU A 83 20.38 20.02 0.33
N ASP A 84 19.96 20.04 -0.93
CA ASP A 84 20.86 19.80 -2.07
C ASP A 84 21.93 20.91 -2.20
N ALA A 85 21.65 22.12 -1.71
CA ALA A 85 22.58 23.26 -1.72
C ALA A 85 23.35 23.44 -0.39
N ALA A 86 23.07 22.61 0.64
CA ALA A 86 23.73 22.75 1.93
C ALA A 86 25.24 22.57 1.82
N GLU A 87 25.99 23.56 2.27
CA GLU A 87 27.44 23.49 2.37
C GLU A 87 27.83 22.73 3.66
N GLY A 88 28.87 21.92 3.56
CA GLY A 88 29.41 21.15 4.67
C GLY A 88 29.47 19.65 4.38
N ILE A 89 30.52 19.02 4.86
CA ILE A 89 30.71 17.58 4.67
C ILE A 89 30.63 16.90 6.03
N THR A 90 29.83 15.85 6.10
CA THR A 90 29.76 14.96 7.28
C THR A 90 30.33 13.60 6.91
N VAL A 91 31.24 13.08 7.75
CA VAL A 91 31.82 11.75 7.59
C VAL A 91 31.36 10.85 8.73
N TYR A 92 30.72 9.75 8.39
CA TYR A 92 30.31 8.69 9.30
C TYR A 92 31.37 7.58 9.28
N ARG A 93 31.80 7.09 10.48
CA ARG A 93 32.81 6.04 10.64
C ARG A 93 32.67 5.35 12.01
N GLY A 94 33.52 4.38 12.31
CA GLY A 94 33.54 3.74 13.64
C GLY A 94 32.42 2.76 13.88
N GLY A 95 31.88 2.17 12.82
CA GLY A 95 30.82 1.14 12.86
C GLY A 95 30.83 0.26 11.63
N THR A 96 29.85 -0.62 11.52
CA THR A 96 29.65 -1.43 10.31
C THR A 96 28.85 -0.62 9.29
N ILE A 97 29.33 -0.48 8.06
CA ILE A 97 28.59 0.18 6.98
C ILE A 97 28.31 -0.84 5.88
N ARG A 98 27.03 -1.22 5.74
CA ARG A 98 26.54 -2.15 4.71
C ARG A 98 26.01 -1.36 3.53
N THR A 99 26.72 -1.43 2.42
CA THR A 99 26.45 -0.55 1.27
C THR A 99 25.28 -1.01 0.41
N MET A 100 24.89 -2.29 0.44
CA MET A 100 24.00 -2.94 -0.53
C MET A 100 24.50 -2.87 -1.99
N ASN A 101 25.76 -2.50 -2.19
CA ASN A 101 26.46 -2.62 -3.46
C ASN A 101 27.22 -3.95 -3.52
N PRO A 102 26.87 -4.89 -4.42
CA PRO A 102 27.51 -6.21 -4.45
C PRO A 102 29.01 -6.16 -4.78
N SER A 103 29.47 -5.08 -5.44
CA SER A 103 30.89 -4.91 -5.77
C SER A 103 31.74 -4.40 -4.61
N ALA A 104 31.11 -3.77 -3.60
CA ALA A 104 31.75 -3.24 -2.40
C ALA A 104 30.78 -3.33 -1.21
N PRO A 105 30.46 -4.54 -0.69
CA PRO A 105 29.35 -4.76 0.23
C PRO A 105 29.53 -4.09 1.60
N LEU A 106 30.75 -3.76 1.97
CA LEU A 106 31.09 -3.06 3.20
C LEU A 106 31.95 -1.84 2.90
N ALA A 107 31.83 -0.81 3.74
CA ALA A 107 32.69 0.35 3.78
C ALA A 107 33.13 0.63 5.22
N GLU A 108 34.28 1.33 5.40
CA GLU A 108 34.79 1.79 6.70
C GLU A 108 34.26 3.18 7.04
N ALA A 109 33.99 4.00 6.00
CA ALA A 109 33.46 5.35 6.16
C ALA A 109 32.55 5.74 4.98
N VAL A 110 31.68 6.74 5.24
CA VAL A 110 30.86 7.41 4.24
C VAL A 110 30.91 8.92 4.46
N ALA A 111 31.20 9.67 3.40
CA ALA A 111 31.11 11.14 3.40
C ALA A 111 29.81 11.56 2.70
N VAL A 112 29.09 12.51 3.30
CA VAL A 112 27.84 13.09 2.81
C VAL A 112 28.02 14.60 2.65
N SER A 113 27.57 15.14 1.52
CA SER A 113 27.55 16.58 1.25
C SER A 113 26.39 16.90 0.30
N GLY A 114 25.71 18.01 0.52
CA GLY A 114 24.61 18.47 -0.34
C GLY A 114 23.51 17.40 -0.52
N GLY A 115 23.16 16.70 0.53
CA GLY A 115 22.13 15.65 0.48
C GLY A 115 22.53 14.37 -0.23
N ARG A 116 23.79 14.23 -0.67
CA ARG A 116 24.32 13.10 -1.45
C ARG A 116 25.53 12.47 -0.82
N ILE A 117 25.75 11.21 -1.16
CA ILE A 117 26.97 10.47 -0.80
C ILE A 117 28.10 10.98 -1.68
N LEU A 118 29.08 11.65 -1.06
CA LEU A 118 30.28 12.15 -1.71
C LEU A 118 31.30 11.02 -1.97
N ALA A 119 31.46 10.13 -0.98
CA ALA A 119 32.35 8.99 -1.05
C ALA A 119 31.92 7.90 -0.06
N ALA A 120 32.20 6.64 -0.39
CA ALA A 120 32.10 5.49 0.50
C ALA A 120 33.26 4.54 0.21
N GLY A 121 33.88 3.96 1.25
CA GLY A 121 35.00 3.07 1.09
C GLY A 121 35.92 3.03 2.33
N SER A 122 37.25 2.96 2.12
CA SER A 122 38.21 3.01 3.22
C SER A 122 38.17 4.36 3.92
N GLU A 123 38.50 4.41 5.22
CA GLU A 123 38.58 5.69 5.95
C GLU A 123 39.56 6.66 5.27
N ALA A 124 40.67 6.14 4.74
CA ALA A 124 41.70 6.96 4.09
C ALA A 124 41.19 7.63 2.81
N ASP A 125 40.49 6.86 1.94
CA ASP A 125 39.96 7.39 0.68
C ASP A 125 38.85 8.41 0.94
N VAL A 126 37.95 8.11 1.90
CA VAL A 126 36.85 9.01 2.29
C VAL A 126 37.41 10.30 2.91
N ALA A 127 38.38 10.21 3.81
CA ALA A 127 39.02 11.39 4.42
C ALA A 127 39.73 12.28 3.38
N ALA A 128 40.43 11.67 2.40
CA ALA A 128 41.06 12.40 1.31
C ALA A 128 40.04 13.20 0.46
N ARG A 129 38.84 12.66 0.26
CA ARG A 129 37.76 13.34 -0.47
C ARG A 129 37.00 14.37 0.36
N ALA A 130 36.79 14.09 1.66
CA ALA A 130 36.06 14.97 2.56
C ALA A 130 36.84 16.22 2.99
N GLY A 131 38.15 16.15 3.01
CA GLY A 131 38.99 17.24 3.50
C GLY A 131 39.06 17.34 5.03
N ARG A 132 39.83 18.31 5.54
CA ARG A 132 40.11 18.42 6.98
C ARG A 132 39.00 19.07 7.79
N ASP A 133 38.11 19.81 7.15
CA ASP A 133 37.04 20.57 7.79
C ASP A 133 35.72 19.80 7.89
N ALA A 134 35.71 18.52 7.48
CA ALA A 134 34.55 17.68 7.55
C ALA A 134 34.15 17.38 9.01
N LYS A 135 32.85 17.45 9.29
CA LYS A 135 32.28 17.03 10.57
C LYS A 135 32.38 15.50 10.68
N LEU A 136 32.99 15.02 11.75
CA LEU A 136 33.09 13.58 12.01
C LEU A 136 31.96 13.12 12.91
N VAL A 137 31.29 12.03 12.54
CA VAL A 137 30.27 11.34 13.32
C VAL A 137 30.75 9.91 13.54
N ASP A 138 30.94 9.54 14.80
CA ASP A 138 31.28 8.19 15.20
C ASP A 138 29.97 7.35 15.34
N LEU A 139 29.90 6.26 14.62
CA LEU A 139 28.79 5.32 14.72
C LEU A 139 28.80 4.53 16.03
N ASN A 140 29.90 4.57 16.79
CA ASN A 140 30.08 3.88 18.08
C ASN A 140 29.71 2.37 17.99
N GLY A 141 30.17 1.71 16.92
CA GLY A 141 29.93 0.30 16.67
C GLY A 141 28.55 -0.04 16.09
N ARG A 142 27.65 0.95 15.92
CA ARG A 142 26.35 0.80 15.26
C ARG A 142 26.50 0.48 13.79
N THR A 143 25.40 0.04 13.18
CA THR A 143 25.39 -0.33 11.76
C THR A 143 24.63 0.70 10.93
N MET A 144 25.28 1.20 9.85
CA MET A 144 24.68 2.08 8.86
C MET A 144 24.34 1.28 7.60
N MET A 145 23.17 1.55 7.03
CA MET A 145 22.66 0.95 5.80
C MET A 145 21.94 2.01 4.96
N PRO A 146 21.61 1.75 3.67
CA PRO A 146 20.67 2.58 2.92
C PRO A 146 19.33 2.65 3.64
N GLY A 147 18.67 3.79 3.58
CA GLY A 147 17.32 3.96 4.09
C GLY A 147 16.36 2.96 3.48
N PHE A 148 15.44 2.43 4.28
CA PHE A 148 14.48 1.43 3.83
C PHE A 148 13.42 2.05 2.92
N ILE A 149 12.89 1.24 2.02
CA ILE A 149 11.86 1.60 1.06
C ILE A 149 10.66 0.70 1.28
N ASP A 150 9.52 1.29 1.67
CA ASP A 150 8.22 0.62 1.65
C ASP A 150 7.71 0.59 0.22
N CYS A 151 7.98 -0.52 -0.47
CA CYS A 151 7.79 -0.64 -1.91
C CYS A 151 6.34 -0.95 -2.32
N HIS A 152 5.44 -1.23 -1.39
CA HIS A 152 4.00 -1.30 -1.58
C HIS A 152 3.24 -1.12 -0.27
N GLY A 153 2.50 -0.04 -0.21
CA GLY A 153 1.57 0.33 0.85
C GLY A 153 0.64 1.44 0.37
N HIS A 154 -0.18 1.96 1.26
CA HIS A 154 -1.18 2.99 1.01
C HIS A 154 -1.02 4.10 2.07
N ILE A 155 0.04 4.91 1.93
CA ILE A 155 0.40 5.91 2.97
C ILE A 155 -0.73 6.91 3.22
N SER A 156 -1.46 7.34 2.19
CA SER A 156 -2.60 8.27 2.33
C SER A 156 -3.76 7.65 3.10
N MET A 157 -4.07 6.37 2.85
CA MET A 157 -5.08 5.63 3.62
C MET A 157 -4.62 5.40 5.05
N THR A 158 -3.34 5.06 5.24
CA THR A 158 -2.73 4.92 6.58
C THR A 158 -2.87 6.22 7.37
N ALA A 159 -2.57 7.38 6.74
CA ALA A 159 -2.75 8.68 7.35
C ALA A 159 -4.22 8.93 7.77
N LEU A 160 -5.17 8.64 6.89
CA LEU A 160 -6.59 8.77 7.22
C LEU A 160 -6.97 7.93 8.45
N LEU A 161 -6.50 6.67 8.52
CA LEU A 161 -6.80 5.75 9.63
C LEU A 161 -6.06 6.11 10.93
N MET A 162 -5.00 6.94 10.89
CA MET A 162 -4.41 7.51 12.09
C MET A 162 -5.39 8.37 12.89
N GLY A 163 -6.40 8.91 12.24
CA GLY A 163 -7.50 9.63 12.89
C GLY A 163 -8.51 8.74 13.64
N PHE A 164 -8.32 7.40 13.60
CA PHE A 164 -9.13 6.40 14.28
C PHE A 164 -8.35 5.77 15.43
N GLN A 165 -9.06 5.25 16.44
CA GLN A 165 -8.41 4.40 17.44
C GLN A 165 -7.93 3.10 16.80
N ASN A 166 -6.67 2.75 17.04
CA ASN A 166 -6.13 1.46 16.59
C ASN A 166 -6.78 0.32 17.40
N LEU A 167 -7.55 -0.51 16.71
CA LEU A 167 -8.20 -1.71 17.24
C LEU A 167 -7.58 -3.00 16.69
N ALA A 168 -6.38 -2.93 16.12
CA ALA A 168 -5.71 -4.11 15.58
C ALA A 168 -5.35 -5.09 16.71
N PRO A 169 -5.41 -6.41 16.44
CA PRO A 169 -4.87 -7.42 17.33
C PRO A 169 -3.34 -7.35 17.42
N GLU A 170 -2.77 -7.89 18.51
CA GLU A 170 -1.33 -8.03 18.65
C GLU A 170 -0.69 -8.76 17.44
N PRO A 171 0.53 -8.39 17.02
CA PRO A 171 1.39 -7.31 17.53
C PRO A 171 1.12 -5.95 16.88
N ALA A 172 0.18 -5.82 15.95
CA ALA A 172 -0.14 -4.58 15.23
C ALA A 172 -0.88 -3.56 16.12
N GLY A 173 -1.53 -4.02 17.17
CA GLY A 173 -2.23 -3.22 18.16
C GLY A 173 -2.41 -3.97 19.47
N PRO A 174 -3.17 -3.40 20.44
CA PRO A 174 -3.26 -3.95 21.79
C PRO A 174 -4.42 -4.94 21.99
N ILE A 175 -5.20 -5.27 20.98
CA ILE A 175 -6.49 -5.94 21.13
C ILE A 175 -6.34 -7.46 21.23
N ARG A 176 -7.00 -8.05 22.24
CA ARG A 176 -7.13 -9.51 22.46
C ARG A 176 -8.59 -9.94 22.64
N SER A 177 -9.46 -9.01 23.05
CA SER A 177 -10.87 -9.27 23.41
C SER A 177 -11.79 -8.12 23.00
N ILE A 178 -13.10 -8.37 23.02
CA ILE A 178 -14.11 -7.33 22.83
C ILE A 178 -14.01 -6.25 23.92
N GLU A 179 -13.67 -6.61 25.15
CA GLU A 179 -13.51 -5.66 26.25
C GLU A 179 -12.32 -4.71 25.99
N ASP A 180 -11.22 -5.21 25.40
CA ASP A 180 -10.11 -4.34 25.00
C ASP A 180 -10.57 -3.32 23.95
N ILE A 181 -11.37 -3.74 22.97
CA ILE A 181 -11.96 -2.83 21.96
C ILE A 181 -12.76 -1.72 22.63
N LYS A 182 -13.67 -2.09 23.56
CA LYS A 182 -14.48 -1.12 24.29
C LYS A 182 -13.62 -0.16 25.10
N SER A 183 -12.60 -0.68 25.78
CA SER A 183 -11.65 0.11 26.55
C SER A 183 -10.90 1.12 25.69
N GLU A 184 -10.36 0.68 24.56
CA GLU A 184 -9.62 1.56 23.65
C GLU A 184 -10.51 2.64 23.00
N LEU A 185 -11.75 2.31 22.67
CA LEU A 185 -12.72 3.31 22.17
C LEU A 185 -13.11 4.34 23.25
N ARG A 186 -13.24 3.94 24.52
CA ARG A 186 -13.44 4.88 25.64
C ARG A 186 -12.23 5.82 25.81
N LYS A 187 -11.00 5.29 25.77
CA LYS A 187 -9.77 6.10 25.81
C LYS A 187 -9.70 7.08 24.64
N PHE A 188 -10.11 6.67 23.43
CA PHE A 188 -10.19 7.58 22.28
C PHE A 188 -11.16 8.73 22.55
N ARG A 189 -12.35 8.43 23.06
CA ARG A 189 -13.35 9.45 23.44
C ARG A 189 -12.78 10.46 24.44
N GLU A 190 -12.11 9.96 25.49
CA GLU A 190 -11.50 10.81 26.52
C GLU A 190 -10.39 11.69 25.94
N ARG A 191 -9.46 11.11 25.21
CA ARG A 191 -8.31 11.81 24.62
C ARG A 191 -8.72 12.89 23.62
N THR A 192 -9.80 12.66 22.87
CA THR A 192 -10.28 13.57 21.83
C THR A 192 -11.36 14.54 22.32
N GLY A 193 -11.67 14.56 23.60
CA GLY A 193 -12.68 15.45 24.18
C GLY A 193 -14.11 15.18 23.68
N GLY A 194 -14.45 13.92 23.43
CA GLY A 194 -15.77 13.50 22.96
C GLY A 194 -15.79 12.92 21.54
N GLY A 195 -14.66 12.49 21.05
CA GLY A 195 -14.54 11.90 19.71
C GLY A 195 -14.20 12.93 18.63
N ARG A 196 -14.19 12.49 17.38
CA ARG A 196 -13.91 13.32 16.20
C ARG A 196 -15.22 13.66 15.50
N GLY A 197 -15.52 14.96 15.36
CA GLY A 197 -16.79 15.42 14.80
C GLY A 197 -18.02 14.81 15.49
N GLY A 198 -17.91 14.52 16.80
CA GLY A 198 -18.96 13.87 17.58
C GLY A 198 -19.02 12.34 17.46
N TRP A 199 -18.13 11.72 16.69
CA TRP A 199 -18.03 10.25 16.52
C TRP A 199 -16.87 9.67 17.32
N ILE A 200 -17.09 8.48 17.89
CA ILE A 200 -16.05 7.62 18.45
C ILE A 200 -15.67 6.62 17.36
N LEU A 201 -14.44 6.73 16.82
CA LEU A 201 -13.99 6.00 15.65
C LEU A 201 -12.86 5.04 15.99
N GLY A 202 -12.99 3.77 15.58
CA GLY A 202 -11.96 2.77 15.69
C GLY A 202 -11.80 2.00 14.38
N ALA A 203 -10.61 1.43 14.15
CA ALA A 203 -10.32 0.67 12.94
C ALA A 203 -9.37 -0.50 13.19
N MET A 204 -9.42 -1.48 12.30
CA MET A 204 -8.49 -2.61 12.20
C MET A 204 -8.74 -3.75 13.21
N TYR A 205 -9.94 -3.86 13.84
CA TYR A 205 -10.24 -5.06 14.63
C TYR A 205 -10.41 -6.29 13.71
N ASP A 206 -10.10 -7.47 14.23
CA ASP A 206 -10.27 -8.76 13.54
C ASP A 206 -10.94 -9.75 14.49
N ASP A 207 -12.20 -10.06 14.22
CA ASP A 207 -13.02 -10.93 15.09
C ASP A 207 -12.53 -12.38 15.12
N SER A 208 -11.82 -12.83 14.10
CA SER A 208 -11.20 -14.16 14.06
C SER A 208 -10.07 -14.31 15.10
N LEU A 209 -9.49 -13.20 15.53
CA LEU A 209 -8.37 -13.13 16.49
C LEU A 209 -8.79 -12.74 17.91
N LEU A 210 -10.07 -12.35 18.11
CA LEU A 210 -10.60 -12.07 19.44
C LEU A 210 -10.77 -13.35 20.27
N ALA A 211 -10.65 -13.23 21.59
CA ALA A 211 -10.86 -14.34 22.52
C ALA A 211 -12.26 -14.96 22.37
N GLU A 212 -13.27 -14.13 22.15
CA GLU A 212 -14.68 -14.53 22.03
C GLU A 212 -15.00 -15.23 20.71
N LYS A 213 -14.14 -15.12 19.68
CA LYS A 213 -14.34 -15.74 18.36
C LYS A 213 -15.71 -15.44 17.75
N ARG A 214 -16.22 -14.23 17.92
CA ARG A 214 -17.47 -13.74 17.36
C ARG A 214 -17.34 -12.31 16.86
N ALA A 215 -18.19 -11.96 15.91
CA ALA A 215 -18.30 -10.59 15.43
C ALA A 215 -18.74 -9.61 16.54
N LEU A 216 -18.27 -8.37 16.47
CA LEU A 216 -18.82 -7.25 17.21
C LEU A 216 -20.27 -7.00 16.79
N THR A 217 -21.05 -6.47 17.71
CA THR A 217 -22.42 -6.03 17.45
C THR A 217 -22.67 -4.63 18.02
N ARG A 218 -23.80 -4.01 17.68
CA ARG A 218 -24.19 -2.73 18.26
C ARG A 218 -24.24 -2.78 19.79
N ALA A 219 -24.65 -3.92 20.40
CA ALA A 219 -24.74 -4.06 21.84
C ALA A 219 -23.37 -3.90 22.52
N ASP A 220 -22.32 -4.44 21.90
CA ASP A 220 -20.94 -4.25 22.40
C ASP A 220 -20.50 -2.79 22.32
N LEU A 221 -20.91 -2.06 21.26
CA LEU A 221 -20.56 -0.66 21.08
C LEU A 221 -21.49 0.30 21.85
N ASP A 222 -22.71 -0.11 22.17
CA ASP A 222 -23.62 0.63 23.08
C ASP A 222 -23.03 0.72 24.49
N ASP A 223 -22.27 -0.29 24.92
CA ASP A 223 -21.52 -0.26 26.18
C ASP A 223 -20.41 0.81 26.19
N VAL A 224 -19.93 1.25 25.02
CA VAL A 224 -18.97 2.35 24.92
C VAL A 224 -19.67 3.70 25.05
N SER A 225 -20.80 3.88 24.36
CA SER A 225 -21.65 5.05 24.44
C SER A 225 -23.06 4.77 23.91
N MET A 226 -24.07 5.18 24.66
CA MET A 226 -25.48 5.18 24.20
C MET A 226 -25.86 6.46 23.45
N ASP A 227 -25.16 7.54 23.70
CA ASP A 227 -25.54 8.89 23.24
C ASP A 227 -24.75 9.36 22.02
N GLN A 228 -23.51 8.89 21.87
CA GLN A 228 -22.62 9.25 20.77
C GLN A 228 -22.54 8.13 19.75
N PRO A 229 -22.49 8.46 18.45
CA PRO A 229 -22.27 7.47 17.42
C PRO A 229 -20.86 6.86 17.55
N VAL A 230 -20.81 5.53 17.55
CA VAL A 230 -19.57 4.72 17.60
C VAL A 230 -19.49 3.91 16.32
N LEU A 231 -18.29 3.85 15.73
CA LEU A 231 -18.00 3.02 14.59
C LEU A 231 -16.68 2.27 14.78
N ALA A 232 -16.68 0.97 14.49
CA ALA A 232 -15.50 0.13 14.44
C ALA A 232 -15.35 -0.47 13.03
N TYR A 233 -14.25 -0.14 12.34
CA TYR A 233 -13.88 -0.72 11.05
C TYR A 233 -13.15 -2.05 11.26
N HIS A 234 -13.60 -3.10 10.58
CA HIS A 234 -12.91 -4.39 10.55
C HIS A 234 -11.63 -4.30 9.70
N ALA A 235 -10.63 -5.11 10.02
CA ALA A 235 -9.34 -5.17 9.30
C ALA A 235 -9.47 -5.52 7.81
N SER A 236 -10.56 -6.20 7.42
CA SER A 236 -10.86 -6.44 6.01
C SER A 236 -11.32 -5.20 5.24
N LEU A 237 -11.68 -4.12 5.92
CA LEU A 237 -12.35 -2.92 5.39
C LEU A 237 -13.68 -3.18 4.63
N HIS A 238 -14.21 -4.41 4.72
CA HIS A 238 -15.49 -4.83 4.12
C HIS A 238 -16.64 -4.86 5.09
N VAL A 239 -16.37 -4.60 6.37
CA VAL A 239 -17.34 -4.62 7.46
C VAL A 239 -17.11 -3.43 8.36
N VAL A 240 -18.17 -2.74 8.72
CA VAL A 240 -18.19 -1.82 9.85
C VAL A 240 -19.23 -2.24 10.85
N VAL A 241 -18.98 -2.00 12.12
CA VAL A 241 -19.97 -2.14 13.17
C VAL A 241 -20.25 -0.79 13.77
N VAL A 242 -21.53 -0.47 13.92
CA VAL A 242 -22.01 0.79 14.46
C VAL A 242 -22.94 0.53 15.64
N ASN A 243 -22.96 1.47 16.61
CA ASN A 243 -23.86 1.37 17.75
C ASN A 243 -25.27 1.88 17.46
N SER A 244 -26.17 1.81 18.44
CA SER A 244 -27.56 2.26 18.31
C SER A 244 -27.70 3.75 18.00
N ALA A 245 -26.88 4.60 18.58
CA ALA A 245 -26.85 6.03 18.29
C ALA A 245 -26.47 6.31 16.84
N ALA A 246 -25.48 5.58 16.31
CA ALA A 246 -25.08 5.69 14.91
C ALA A 246 -26.18 5.19 13.96
N LEU A 247 -26.80 4.04 14.22
CA LEU A 247 -27.93 3.55 13.40
C LEU A 247 -29.06 4.58 13.31
N SER A 248 -29.39 5.21 14.45
CA SER A 248 -30.40 6.29 14.50
C SER A 248 -29.98 7.50 13.65
N LEU A 249 -28.74 7.96 13.79
CA LEU A 249 -28.19 9.09 13.02
C LEU A 249 -28.18 8.80 11.50
N LEU A 250 -27.94 7.56 11.11
CA LEU A 250 -27.91 7.10 9.72
C LEU A 250 -29.31 6.84 9.15
N GLY A 251 -30.37 6.82 9.98
CA GLY A 251 -31.73 6.47 9.59
C GLY A 251 -31.89 4.99 9.23
N ILE A 252 -31.04 4.13 9.79
CA ILE A 252 -31.11 2.68 9.57
C ILE A 252 -31.98 2.02 10.63
N SER A 253 -33.05 1.35 10.19
CA SER A 253 -34.05 0.71 11.03
C SER A 253 -34.41 -0.70 10.53
N ALA A 254 -35.38 -1.34 11.20
CA ALA A 254 -35.95 -2.61 10.77
C ALA A 254 -36.55 -2.56 9.36
N ASP A 255 -37.00 -1.39 8.91
CA ASP A 255 -37.63 -1.19 7.61
C ASP A 255 -36.67 -0.77 6.49
N THR A 256 -35.40 -0.46 6.84
CA THR A 256 -34.38 -0.12 5.84
C THR A 256 -34.01 -1.35 5.02
N PRO A 257 -34.19 -1.33 3.68
CA PRO A 257 -33.79 -2.45 2.84
C PRO A 257 -32.29 -2.57 2.72
N ASP A 258 -31.80 -3.74 2.43
CA ASP A 258 -30.41 -3.92 2.08
C ASP A 258 -30.09 -3.15 0.78
N PRO A 259 -29.02 -2.34 0.75
CA PRO A 259 -28.65 -1.64 -0.47
C PRO A 259 -28.05 -2.62 -1.50
N LYS A 260 -28.03 -2.21 -2.75
CA LYS A 260 -27.47 -3.05 -3.83
C LYS A 260 -26.01 -3.43 -3.49
N GLY A 261 -25.73 -4.72 -3.46
CA GLY A 261 -24.41 -5.26 -3.19
C GLY A 261 -23.95 -5.12 -1.74
N GLY A 262 -24.85 -4.87 -0.78
CA GLY A 262 -24.52 -4.76 0.63
C GLY A 262 -25.59 -5.42 1.51
N VAL A 263 -25.22 -5.70 2.76
CA VAL A 263 -26.07 -6.34 3.75
C VAL A 263 -26.08 -5.56 5.06
N ILE A 264 -27.28 -5.23 5.53
CA ILE A 264 -27.51 -4.76 6.90
C ILE A 264 -27.81 -6.00 7.74
N ARG A 265 -26.85 -6.49 8.53
CA ARG A 265 -27.06 -7.66 9.37
C ARG A 265 -28.09 -7.39 10.46
N ARG A 266 -28.90 -8.42 10.74
CA ARG A 266 -30.02 -8.36 11.69
C ARG A 266 -29.88 -9.42 12.79
N TRP A 267 -30.52 -9.18 13.91
CA TRP A 267 -30.61 -10.22 14.93
C TRP A 267 -31.37 -11.44 14.39
N PRO A 268 -30.97 -12.66 14.75
CA PRO A 268 -31.59 -13.89 14.29
C PRO A 268 -33.11 -13.87 14.53
N GLY A 269 -33.90 -14.17 13.49
CA GLY A 269 -35.35 -14.23 13.55
C GLY A 269 -36.06 -12.87 13.64
N THR A 270 -35.33 -11.75 13.49
CA THR A 270 -35.90 -10.39 13.52
C THR A 270 -35.55 -9.60 12.28
N ARG A 271 -36.19 -8.43 12.13
CA ARG A 271 -35.79 -7.41 11.14
C ARG A 271 -34.86 -6.34 11.72
N GLU A 272 -34.60 -6.40 13.02
CA GLU A 272 -33.86 -5.39 13.77
C GLU A 272 -32.35 -5.43 13.44
N PRO A 273 -31.72 -4.33 12.97
CA PRO A 273 -30.29 -4.29 12.68
C PRO A 273 -29.45 -4.57 13.93
N ASN A 274 -28.44 -5.41 13.79
CA ASN A 274 -27.50 -5.73 14.89
C ASN A 274 -26.24 -4.84 14.89
N GLY A 275 -26.19 -3.82 14.02
CA GLY A 275 -25.11 -2.87 13.90
C GLY A 275 -24.06 -3.21 12.85
N ILE A 276 -24.03 -4.42 12.33
CA ILE A 276 -23.06 -4.84 11.31
C ILE A 276 -23.55 -4.41 9.93
N LEU A 277 -22.73 -3.63 9.22
CA LEU A 277 -22.95 -3.20 7.84
C LEU A 277 -21.84 -3.79 6.97
N GLU A 278 -22.23 -4.56 5.96
CA GLU A 278 -21.29 -5.24 5.07
C GLU A 278 -21.35 -4.64 3.67
N GLU A 279 -20.20 -4.56 3.05
CA GLU A 279 -20.02 -4.20 1.64
C GLU A 279 -20.74 -2.89 1.26
N GLY A 280 -21.63 -2.92 0.28
CA GLY A 280 -22.42 -1.74 -0.14
C GLY A 280 -23.19 -1.06 0.98
N ALA A 281 -23.48 -1.75 2.10
CA ALA A 281 -24.15 -1.14 3.25
C ALA A 281 -23.26 -0.15 4.01
N ILE A 282 -21.92 -0.27 3.90
CA ILE A 282 -20.97 0.69 4.47
C ILE A 282 -21.20 2.09 3.88
N THR A 283 -21.60 2.18 2.62
CA THR A 283 -21.86 3.46 1.94
C THR A 283 -22.96 4.29 2.62
N LEU A 284 -23.86 3.65 3.39
CA LEU A 284 -24.87 4.36 4.17
C LEU A 284 -24.27 5.20 5.30
N ALA A 285 -23.13 4.76 5.87
CA ALA A 285 -22.44 5.46 6.94
C ALA A 285 -21.54 6.60 6.43
N MET A 286 -20.91 6.44 5.26
CA MET A 286 -19.89 7.34 4.73
C MET A 286 -20.26 8.83 4.69
N PRO A 287 -21.49 9.24 4.23
CA PRO A 287 -21.85 10.66 4.15
C PRO A 287 -21.99 11.37 5.50
N ARG A 288 -22.12 10.58 6.58
CA ARG A 288 -22.33 11.10 7.94
C ARG A 288 -21.07 11.03 8.79
N LEU A 289 -20.02 10.34 8.31
CA LEU A 289 -18.74 10.35 8.99
C LEU A 289 -18.10 11.74 8.92
N PRO A 290 -17.41 12.16 9.99
CA PRO A 290 -16.70 13.42 9.99
C PRO A 290 -15.64 13.42 8.90
N GLN A 291 -15.69 14.44 8.04
CA GLN A 291 -14.67 14.65 7.03
C GLN A 291 -13.49 15.38 7.67
N ALA A 292 -12.28 14.87 7.46
CA ALA A 292 -11.10 15.61 7.83
C ALA A 292 -10.92 16.82 6.92
N SER A 293 -10.57 17.96 7.49
CA SER A 293 -10.09 19.10 6.72
C SER A 293 -8.75 18.78 6.05
N ARG A 294 -8.37 19.56 5.04
CA ARG A 294 -7.07 19.40 4.38
C ARG A 294 -5.90 19.54 5.36
N GLU A 295 -5.98 20.47 6.31
CA GLU A 295 -4.95 20.66 7.32
C GLU A 295 -4.85 19.44 8.26
N GLU A 296 -5.99 18.93 8.74
CA GLU A 296 -5.99 17.70 9.54
C GLU A 296 -5.41 16.50 8.78
N LEU A 297 -5.69 16.36 7.48
CA LEU A 297 -5.11 15.29 6.65
C LEU A 297 -3.59 15.46 6.50
N LEU A 298 -3.10 16.69 6.35
CA LEU A 298 -1.67 16.98 6.33
C LEU A 298 -1.00 16.65 7.67
N ASP A 299 -1.64 16.98 8.80
CA ASP A 299 -1.12 16.66 10.12
C ASP A 299 -1.08 15.15 10.37
N LEU A 300 -2.11 14.41 9.93
CA LEU A 300 -2.12 12.95 9.97
C LEU A 300 -1.05 12.34 9.05
N LEU A 301 -0.81 12.96 7.88
CA LEU A 301 0.27 12.55 6.98
C LEU A 301 1.65 12.77 7.62
N ASP A 302 1.85 13.85 8.36
CA ASP A 302 3.09 14.09 9.10
C ASP A 302 3.31 13.07 10.21
N GLU A 303 2.22 12.66 10.90
CA GLU A 303 2.28 11.63 11.93
C GLU A 303 2.68 10.27 11.34
N VAL A 304 2.06 9.85 10.23
CA VAL A 304 2.42 8.57 9.59
C VAL A 304 3.84 8.58 9.05
N GLN A 305 4.29 9.69 8.46
CA GLN A 305 5.68 9.84 8.01
C GLN A 305 6.67 9.73 9.18
N SER A 306 6.32 10.29 10.35
CA SER A 306 7.16 10.20 11.55
C SER A 306 7.27 8.75 12.06
N ARG A 307 6.18 7.96 11.98
CA ARG A 307 6.22 6.52 12.28
C ARG A 307 7.06 5.74 11.27
N TYR A 308 6.94 6.06 9.99
CA TYR A 308 7.73 5.42 8.94
C TYR A 308 9.22 5.70 9.15
N ALA A 309 9.57 6.95 9.45
CA ALA A 309 10.93 7.30 9.80
C ALA A 309 11.45 6.52 11.02
N ALA A 310 10.61 6.31 12.06
CA ALA A 310 10.98 5.48 13.22
C ALA A 310 11.20 4.00 12.87
N TRP A 311 10.73 3.53 11.72
CA TRP A 311 11.01 2.20 11.17
C TRP A 311 12.13 2.17 10.14
N GLY A 312 12.85 3.29 9.95
CA GLY A 312 13.97 3.39 9.02
C GLY A 312 13.57 3.70 7.58
N ILE A 313 12.30 4.00 7.32
CA ILE A 313 11.76 4.22 5.97
C ILE A 313 12.05 5.66 5.52
N THR A 314 12.65 5.79 4.34
CA THR A 314 12.97 7.07 3.68
C THR A 314 12.18 7.29 2.39
N THR A 315 11.54 6.24 1.87
CA THR A 315 10.65 6.28 0.70
C THR A 315 9.48 5.34 0.93
N ALA A 316 8.25 5.82 0.68
CA ALA A 316 7.04 5.02 0.79
C ALA A 316 6.25 5.03 -0.52
N GLN A 317 5.40 4.02 -0.70
CA GLN A 317 4.48 3.96 -1.82
C GLN A 317 3.06 4.36 -1.38
N ASP A 318 2.32 4.99 -2.29
CA ASP A 318 0.88 5.11 -2.24
C ASP A 318 0.25 4.31 -3.39
N GLY A 319 -0.05 3.04 -3.12
CA GLY A 319 -0.66 2.12 -4.09
C GLY A 319 -2.16 2.37 -4.26
N ALA A 320 -2.68 2.19 -5.48
CA ALA A 320 -4.07 2.43 -5.80
C ALA A 320 -4.54 3.86 -5.44
N THR A 321 -3.67 4.84 -5.63
CA THR A 321 -3.90 6.26 -5.35
C THR A 321 -5.17 6.75 -6.01
N ARG A 322 -6.10 7.27 -5.23
CA ARG A 322 -7.34 7.88 -5.71
C ARG A 322 -7.13 9.38 -5.87
N ARG A 323 -8.06 10.06 -6.53
CA ARG A 323 -7.97 11.51 -6.72
C ARG A 323 -7.80 12.32 -5.42
N PRO A 324 -8.54 12.06 -4.32
CA PRO A 324 -8.32 12.77 -3.07
C PRO A 324 -6.95 12.51 -2.43
N ASP A 325 -6.43 11.29 -2.58
CA ASP A 325 -5.11 10.90 -2.08
C ASP A 325 -3.99 11.61 -2.86
N PHE A 326 -4.15 11.67 -4.20
CA PHE A 326 -3.27 12.43 -5.08
C PHE A 326 -3.26 13.93 -4.75
N ASP A 327 -4.45 14.52 -4.54
CA ASP A 327 -4.59 15.94 -4.18
C ASP A 327 -3.92 16.24 -2.82
N LEU A 328 -4.02 15.32 -1.85
CA LEU A 328 -3.35 15.42 -0.55
C LEU A 328 -1.83 15.39 -0.70
N LEU A 329 -1.30 14.40 -1.43
CA LEU A 329 0.14 14.22 -1.61
C LEU A 329 0.75 15.38 -2.40
N SER A 330 0.07 15.85 -3.46
CA SER A 330 0.47 17.04 -4.21
C SER A 330 0.54 18.27 -3.32
N LEU A 331 -0.50 18.49 -2.49
CA LEU A 331 -0.53 19.61 -1.56
C LEU A 331 0.58 19.51 -0.50
N ALA A 332 0.88 18.30 -0.02
CA ALA A 332 1.98 18.06 0.92
C ALA A 332 3.34 18.40 0.29
N ALA A 333 3.54 18.01 -0.98
CA ALA A 333 4.75 18.35 -1.74
C ALA A 333 4.87 19.87 -1.98
N GLU A 334 3.79 20.54 -2.38
CA GLU A 334 3.75 22.00 -2.58
C GLU A 334 4.08 22.77 -1.30
N ARG A 335 3.63 22.27 -0.15
CA ARG A 335 3.84 22.90 1.15
C ARG A 335 5.09 22.44 1.88
N ASP A 336 5.95 21.69 1.22
CA ASP A 336 7.20 21.17 1.79
C ASP A 336 6.98 20.31 3.06
N ARG A 337 5.84 19.56 3.10
CA ARG A 337 5.41 18.71 4.22
C ARG A 337 5.85 17.24 4.05
N LEU A 338 6.49 16.85 2.94
CA LEU A 338 7.00 15.49 2.75
C LEU A 338 8.37 15.33 3.41
N LYS A 339 8.39 14.59 4.53
CA LYS A 339 9.63 14.21 5.25
C LYS A 339 10.36 13.06 4.56
N ILE A 340 9.61 12.16 3.93
CA ILE A 340 10.08 11.03 3.13
C ILE A 340 9.58 11.18 1.70
N ASP A 341 10.19 10.46 0.76
CA ASP A 341 9.67 10.43 -0.61
C ASP A 341 8.41 9.58 -0.68
N VAL A 342 7.46 9.97 -1.54
CA VAL A 342 6.24 9.19 -1.82
C VAL A 342 6.13 8.91 -3.31
N VAL A 343 5.99 7.62 -3.67
CA VAL A 343 5.77 7.18 -5.05
C VAL A 343 4.35 6.68 -5.19
N ALA A 344 3.51 7.42 -5.92
CA ALA A 344 2.11 7.09 -6.14
C ALA A 344 1.92 6.21 -7.37
N TYR A 345 0.99 5.27 -7.26
CA TYR A 345 0.48 4.44 -8.37
C TYR A 345 -1.03 4.59 -8.46
N PRO A 346 -1.52 5.58 -9.22
CA PRO A 346 -2.94 5.79 -9.42
C PRO A 346 -3.67 4.54 -9.83
N PHE A 347 -4.87 4.37 -9.29
CA PHE A 347 -5.72 3.24 -9.60
C PHE A 347 -6.20 3.33 -11.06
N PHE A 348 -6.33 2.21 -11.74
CA PHE A 348 -6.63 2.14 -13.16
C PHE A 348 -7.88 2.93 -13.61
N THR A 349 -8.83 3.17 -12.70
CA THR A 349 -10.03 3.98 -12.97
C THR A 349 -9.72 5.46 -13.19
N HIS A 350 -8.51 5.92 -12.86
CA HIS A 350 -8.05 7.30 -13.03
C HIS A 350 -7.11 7.49 -14.23
N ILE A 351 -6.95 6.46 -15.08
CA ILE A 351 -6.07 6.53 -16.28
C ILE A 351 -6.44 7.69 -17.18
N GLU A 352 -7.74 7.98 -17.37
CA GLU A 352 -8.18 9.09 -18.22
C GLU A 352 -7.75 10.47 -17.68
N ASP A 353 -7.79 10.66 -16.36
CA ASP A 353 -7.34 11.89 -15.70
C ASP A 353 -5.83 12.09 -15.89
N LEU A 354 -5.05 10.99 -15.79
CA LEU A 354 -3.62 10.99 -16.05
C LEU A 354 -3.28 11.21 -17.53
N ALA A 355 -4.09 10.64 -18.44
CA ALA A 355 -3.88 10.74 -19.88
C ALA A 355 -4.07 12.17 -20.43
N ARG A 356 -4.73 13.06 -19.71
CA ARG A 356 -4.93 14.47 -20.11
C ARG A 356 -3.68 15.34 -20.00
N GLY A 357 -2.55 14.77 -19.57
CA GLY A 357 -1.23 15.42 -19.69
C GLY A 357 -0.84 16.31 -18.51
N ASP A 358 -1.62 16.34 -17.43
CA ASP A 358 -1.34 17.19 -16.28
C ASP A 358 -0.28 16.60 -15.34
N ILE A 359 0.13 15.32 -15.55
CA ILE A 359 1.07 14.59 -14.69
C ILE A 359 2.13 13.92 -15.54
N GLU A 360 3.39 14.28 -15.29
CA GLU A 360 4.54 13.63 -15.91
C GLU A 360 4.97 12.43 -15.07
N MET A 361 4.89 11.22 -15.65
CA MET A 361 5.34 10.00 -14.99
C MET A 361 6.84 10.05 -14.68
N GLN A 362 7.23 9.44 -13.57
CA GLN A 362 8.62 9.33 -13.11
C GLN A 362 9.31 10.67 -12.78
N ARG A 363 8.61 11.80 -12.83
CA ARG A 363 9.15 13.09 -12.41
C ARG A 363 8.97 13.29 -10.91
N ASP A 364 10.02 13.76 -10.24
CA ASP A 364 9.99 14.15 -8.81
C ASP A 364 9.45 15.59 -8.68
N TYR A 365 8.34 15.72 -7.95
CA TYR A 365 7.72 16.98 -7.56
C TYR A 365 7.94 17.23 -6.07
N ASN A 366 9.18 17.57 -5.69
CA ASN A 366 9.57 17.84 -4.30
C ASN A 366 9.26 16.67 -3.34
N GLY A 367 9.61 15.43 -3.77
CA GLY A 367 9.41 14.23 -2.98
C GLY A 367 8.15 13.45 -3.28
N PHE A 368 7.32 13.96 -4.14
CA PHE A 368 6.18 13.26 -4.68
C PHE A 368 6.43 12.88 -6.13
N LYS A 369 6.21 11.63 -6.48
CA LYS A 369 6.38 11.09 -7.83
C LYS A 369 5.22 10.18 -8.20
N VAL A 370 4.79 10.22 -9.47
CA VAL A 370 3.88 9.21 -10.02
C VAL A 370 4.71 8.18 -10.77
N GLY A 371 4.74 6.94 -10.26
CA GLY A 371 5.59 5.86 -10.78
C GLY A 371 5.00 5.14 -11.98
N GLY A 372 3.69 4.96 -12.00
CA GLY A 372 2.97 4.17 -13.01
C GLY A 372 1.51 4.04 -12.64
N ILE A 373 0.89 2.90 -12.99
CA ILE A 373 -0.52 2.62 -12.69
C ILE A 373 -0.69 1.32 -11.89
N LYS A 374 -1.76 1.25 -11.10
CA LYS A 374 -2.16 0.07 -10.34
C LYS A 374 -3.41 -0.57 -10.93
N LEU A 375 -3.30 -1.85 -11.29
CA LEU A 375 -4.41 -2.73 -11.64
C LEU A 375 -4.81 -3.59 -10.44
N MET A 376 -6.05 -4.09 -10.45
CA MET A 376 -6.54 -5.07 -9.50
C MET A 376 -7.19 -6.22 -10.25
N LEU A 377 -6.64 -7.42 -10.10
CA LEU A 377 -7.08 -8.59 -10.86
C LEU A 377 -7.82 -9.61 -10.00
N ASP A 378 -7.56 -9.66 -8.69
CA ASP A 378 -8.26 -10.54 -7.76
C ASP A 378 -8.41 -9.93 -6.36
N GLY A 379 -8.93 -10.71 -5.43
CA GLY A 379 -9.06 -10.36 -4.02
C GLY A 379 -7.94 -10.94 -3.14
N SER A 380 -8.24 -11.25 -1.87
CA SER A 380 -7.26 -11.69 -0.87
C SER A 380 -7.44 -13.15 -0.45
N PRO A 381 -6.33 -13.88 -0.17
CA PRO A 381 -6.40 -15.28 0.22
C PRO A 381 -7.06 -15.47 1.59
N GLN A 382 -6.79 -14.59 2.56
CA GLN A 382 -7.37 -14.68 3.90
C GLN A 382 -8.90 -14.51 3.89
N ALA A 383 -9.45 -13.71 2.97
CA ALA A 383 -10.89 -13.58 2.75
C ALA A 383 -11.45 -14.59 1.74
N LYS A 384 -10.62 -15.49 1.21
CA LYS A 384 -10.97 -16.50 0.19
C LYS A 384 -11.56 -15.91 -1.09
N THR A 385 -11.05 -14.75 -1.50
CA THR A 385 -11.45 -14.05 -2.72
C THR A 385 -10.32 -13.94 -3.75
N ALA A 386 -9.08 -14.32 -3.38
CA ALA A 386 -7.99 -14.49 -4.34
C ALA A 386 -8.37 -15.52 -5.40
N TRP A 387 -8.04 -15.22 -6.66
CA TRP A 387 -8.40 -16.11 -7.78
C TRP A 387 -7.35 -17.19 -7.99
N LEU A 388 -7.70 -18.42 -7.62
CA LEU A 388 -6.80 -19.58 -7.61
C LEU A 388 -7.08 -20.50 -8.81
N THR A 389 -6.06 -21.24 -9.26
CA THR A 389 -6.21 -22.32 -10.25
C THR A 389 -6.80 -23.58 -9.64
N LYS A 390 -6.67 -23.79 -8.32
CA LYS A 390 -7.24 -24.91 -7.57
C LYS A 390 -8.19 -24.42 -6.51
N PRO A 391 -9.22 -25.23 -6.11
CA PRO A 391 -10.17 -24.84 -5.07
C PRO A 391 -9.51 -24.49 -3.73
N TYR A 392 -10.18 -23.67 -2.94
CA TYR A 392 -9.83 -23.44 -1.55
C TYR A 392 -9.91 -24.73 -0.74
N GLU A 393 -9.03 -24.88 0.26
CA GLU A 393 -9.01 -26.05 1.14
C GLU A 393 -10.33 -26.23 1.88
N VAL A 394 -10.79 -25.17 2.51
CA VAL A 394 -12.13 -25.09 3.10
C VAL A 394 -12.91 -24.03 2.35
N VAL A 395 -13.92 -24.45 1.63
CA VAL A 395 -14.77 -23.57 0.83
C VAL A 395 -15.67 -22.72 1.74
N PRO A 396 -15.89 -21.43 1.43
CA PRO A 396 -16.82 -20.60 2.19
C PRO A 396 -18.25 -21.13 2.14
N PRO A 397 -19.07 -20.94 3.20
CA PRO A 397 -20.48 -21.34 3.19
C PRO A 397 -21.24 -20.75 2.01
N GLY A 398 -22.06 -21.57 1.36
CA GLY A 398 -22.88 -21.16 0.22
C GLY A 398 -22.23 -21.32 -1.15
N PHE A 399 -20.97 -21.72 -1.22
CA PHE A 399 -20.28 -22.02 -2.46
C PHE A 399 -20.12 -23.53 -2.68
N ASP A 400 -19.93 -23.95 -3.91
CA ASP A 400 -19.64 -25.34 -4.25
C ASP A 400 -18.15 -25.70 -3.96
N LYS A 401 -17.85 -26.99 -3.91
CA LYS A 401 -16.52 -27.52 -3.60
C LYS A 401 -15.41 -27.11 -4.59
N GLU A 402 -15.77 -26.62 -5.78
CA GLU A 402 -14.87 -26.16 -6.81
C GLU A 402 -14.57 -24.66 -6.74
N TYR A 403 -15.06 -23.99 -5.69
CA TYR A 403 -14.87 -22.55 -5.52
C TYR A 403 -13.38 -22.19 -5.44
N ARG A 404 -12.95 -21.23 -6.28
CA ARG A 404 -11.56 -20.81 -6.47
C ARG A 404 -11.33 -19.31 -6.30
N GLY A 405 -12.28 -18.59 -5.71
CA GLY A 405 -12.28 -17.13 -5.79
C GLY A 405 -12.76 -16.63 -7.15
N TYR A 406 -12.40 -15.42 -7.50
CA TYR A 406 -12.86 -14.81 -8.76
C TYR A 406 -11.93 -13.70 -9.25
N ARG A 407 -11.93 -13.50 -10.57
CA ARG A 407 -11.28 -12.36 -11.21
C ARG A 407 -12.14 -11.10 -11.08
N ILE A 408 -11.48 -9.94 -10.94
CA ILE A 408 -12.18 -8.64 -10.85
C ILE A 408 -12.50 -8.09 -12.24
N VAL A 409 -11.60 -8.28 -13.19
CA VAL A 409 -11.78 -7.91 -14.60
C VAL A 409 -11.58 -9.12 -15.51
N ASP A 410 -12.21 -9.11 -16.68
CA ASP A 410 -11.97 -10.16 -17.69
C ASP A 410 -10.61 -10.01 -18.37
N ASP A 411 -10.19 -11.04 -19.11
CA ASP A 411 -8.87 -11.11 -19.74
C ASP A 411 -8.68 -10.05 -20.82
N GLU A 412 -9.74 -9.68 -21.56
CA GLU A 412 -9.69 -8.66 -22.59
C GLU A 412 -9.48 -7.27 -21.97
N THR A 413 -10.19 -6.99 -20.88
CA THR A 413 -10.07 -5.74 -20.12
C THR A 413 -8.66 -5.63 -19.51
N ALA A 414 -8.16 -6.68 -18.86
CA ALA A 414 -6.80 -6.69 -18.31
C ALA A 414 -5.74 -6.46 -19.40
N ALA A 415 -5.88 -7.15 -20.54
CA ALA A 415 -4.96 -7.00 -21.67
C ALA A 415 -5.01 -5.59 -22.28
N SER A 416 -6.19 -4.98 -22.38
CA SER A 416 -6.35 -3.61 -22.88
C SER A 416 -5.70 -2.59 -21.96
N MET A 417 -5.86 -2.72 -20.64
CA MET A 417 -5.25 -1.82 -19.66
C MET A 417 -3.71 -1.88 -19.71
N VAL A 418 -3.15 -3.07 -19.83
CA VAL A 418 -1.69 -3.26 -19.96
C VAL A 418 -1.20 -2.71 -21.31
N ASP A 419 -1.94 -2.94 -22.39
CA ASP A 419 -1.62 -2.43 -23.73
C ASP A 419 -1.57 -0.90 -23.75
N ASP A 420 -2.58 -0.24 -23.18
CA ASP A 420 -2.65 1.23 -23.06
C ASP A 420 -1.48 1.79 -22.23
N ALA A 421 -1.13 1.14 -21.13
CA ALA A 421 0.01 1.55 -20.32
C ALA A 421 1.33 1.41 -21.08
N PHE A 422 1.52 0.30 -21.80
CA PHE A 422 2.72 0.05 -22.59
C PHE A 422 2.85 1.03 -23.77
N ALA A 423 1.75 1.35 -24.44
CA ALA A 423 1.71 2.34 -25.51
C ALA A 423 2.16 3.74 -25.02
N ARG A 424 1.93 4.04 -23.74
CA ARG A 424 2.31 5.31 -23.10
C ARG A 424 3.67 5.26 -22.41
N GLY A 425 4.33 4.11 -22.36
CA GLY A 425 5.58 3.92 -21.62
C GLY A 425 5.41 3.92 -20.09
N TRP A 426 4.20 3.65 -19.60
CA TRP A 426 3.91 3.64 -18.17
C TRP A 426 4.21 2.29 -17.54
N GLN A 427 4.73 2.32 -16.33
CA GLN A 427 4.91 1.13 -15.51
C GLN A 427 3.54 0.60 -15.02
N VAL A 428 3.41 -0.73 -14.91
CA VAL A 428 2.17 -1.39 -14.49
C VAL A 428 2.42 -2.26 -13.27
N TYR A 429 1.66 -2.02 -12.21
CA TYR A 429 1.56 -2.89 -11.04
C TYR A 429 0.20 -3.58 -11.04
N ALA A 430 0.19 -4.88 -10.80
CA ALA A 430 -1.05 -5.65 -10.68
C ALA A 430 -1.14 -6.36 -9.33
N HIS A 431 -2.25 -6.13 -8.64
CA HIS A 431 -2.64 -6.93 -7.49
C HIS A 431 -2.96 -8.34 -7.96
N CYS A 432 -2.15 -9.31 -7.57
CA CYS A 432 -2.32 -10.72 -7.87
C CYS A 432 -1.88 -11.55 -6.66
N ASN A 433 -2.84 -11.94 -5.84
CA ASN A 433 -2.62 -12.86 -4.74
C ASN A 433 -2.69 -14.32 -5.24
N GLY A 434 -3.70 -14.62 -6.05
CA GLY A 434 -3.93 -15.93 -6.61
C GLY A 434 -3.08 -16.21 -7.86
N ASP A 435 -2.71 -17.47 -8.03
CA ASP A 435 -1.94 -17.94 -9.18
C ASP A 435 -2.71 -17.78 -10.51
N ALA A 436 -4.05 -17.85 -10.52
CA ALA A 436 -4.84 -17.60 -11.72
C ALA A 436 -4.85 -16.10 -12.10
N ALA A 437 -4.82 -15.18 -11.13
CA ALA A 437 -4.66 -13.76 -11.39
C ALA A 437 -3.27 -13.43 -11.95
N ALA A 438 -2.23 -14.11 -11.45
CA ALA A 438 -0.89 -14.00 -11.99
C ALA A 438 -0.81 -14.52 -13.44
N ASP A 439 -1.47 -15.63 -13.78
CA ASP A 439 -1.59 -16.10 -15.17
C ASP A 439 -2.21 -15.03 -16.08
N GLN A 440 -3.28 -14.39 -15.64
CA GLN A 440 -3.95 -13.30 -16.39
C GLN A 440 -3.00 -12.13 -16.65
N PHE A 441 -2.28 -11.68 -15.62
CA PHE A 441 -1.34 -10.57 -15.75
C PHE A 441 -0.16 -10.90 -16.65
N ILE A 442 0.46 -12.07 -16.47
CA ILE A 442 1.58 -12.53 -17.27
C ILE A 442 1.18 -12.64 -18.76
N ALA A 443 -0.02 -13.17 -19.04
CA ALA A 443 -0.54 -13.26 -20.39
C ALA A 443 -0.79 -11.87 -21.02
N ALA A 444 -1.29 -10.90 -20.25
CA ALA A 444 -1.48 -9.52 -20.69
C ALA A 444 -0.13 -8.84 -21.01
N ILE A 445 0.89 -9.02 -20.16
CA ILE A 445 2.26 -8.51 -20.38
C ILE A 445 2.90 -9.15 -21.61
N ASP A 446 2.78 -10.46 -21.78
CA ASP A 446 3.33 -11.18 -22.95
C ASP A 446 2.71 -10.65 -24.26
N LYS A 447 1.39 -10.48 -24.29
CA LYS A 447 0.66 -9.92 -25.43
C LYS A 447 1.12 -8.48 -25.75
N ALA A 448 1.22 -7.63 -24.73
CA ALA A 448 1.67 -6.25 -24.90
C ALA A 448 3.14 -6.18 -25.33
N THR A 449 4.01 -7.04 -24.77
CA THR A 449 5.43 -7.11 -25.16
C THR A 449 5.59 -7.53 -26.63
N LYS A 450 4.79 -8.49 -27.11
CA LYS A 450 4.77 -8.86 -28.55
C LYS A 450 4.36 -7.72 -29.46
N LYS A 451 3.45 -6.86 -29.00
CA LYS A 451 2.95 -5.72 -29.78
C LYS A 451 3.90 -4.50 -29.77
N HIS A 452 4.42 -4.15 -28.59
CA HIS A 452 5.21 -2.93 -28.38
C HIS A 452 6.72 -3.15 -28.36
N GLY A 453 7.16 -4.41 -28.46
CA GLY A 453 8.57 -4.81 -28.34
C GLY A 453 9.05 -4.90 -26.89
N PRO A 454 10.26 -5.49 -26.68
CA PRO A 454 10.90 -5.58 -25.38
C PRO A 454 11.32 -4.20 -24.86
N GLY A 455 11.47 -4.05 -23.55
CA GLY A 455 11.92 -2.81 -22.90
C GLY A 455 12.00 -2.99 -21.39
N ASP A 456 12.78 -2.13 -20.71
CA ASP A 456 12.80 -2.06 -19.24
C ASP A 456 11.52 -1.38 -18.75
N ARG A 457 10.51 -2.20 -18.44
CA ARG A 457 9.19 -1.73 -17.97
C ARG A 457 8.96 -1.97 -16.50
N ARG A 458 9.75 -2.87 -15.89
CA ARG A 458 9.67 -3.26 -14.48
C ARG A 458 8.24 -3.53 -14.01
N ALA A 459 7.44 -4.16 -14.88
CA ALA A 459 6.09 -4.57 -14.52
C ALA A 459 6.12 -5.49 -13.30
N THR A 460 5.22 -5.28 -12.34
CA THR A 460 5.34 -5.94 -11.03
C THR A 460 4.05 -6.64 -10.63
N VAL A 461 4.19 -7.92 -10.26
CA VAL A 461 3.15 -8.70 -9.57
C VAL A 461 3.17 -8.34 -8.09
N ILE A 462 2.14 -7.65 -7.62
CA ILE A 462 2.01 -7.24 -6.23
C ILE A 462 1.34 -8.35 -5.42
N HIS A 463 1.83 -8.56 -4.22
CA HIS A 463 1.58 -9.62 -3.24
C HIS A 463 2.18 -10.97 -3.62
N ALA A 464 1.99 -11.45 -4.84
CA ALA A 464 2.68 -12.64 -5.37
C ALA A 464 2.58 -13.88 -4.44
N GLN A 465 1.44 -14.02 -3.71
CA GLN A 465 1.34 -14.99 -2.61
C GLN A 465 1.46 -16.44 -3.07
N THR A 466 0.82 -16.78 -4.17
CA THR A 466 0.69 -18.18 -4.62
C THR A 466 1.36 -18.44 -5.97
N LEU A 467 2.40 -17.66 -6.31
CA LEU A 467 3.14 -17.85 -7.57
C LEU A 467 3.68 -19.27 -7.71
N ARG A 468 3.47 -19.85 -8.89
CA ARG A 468 4.01 -21.15 -9.28
C ARG A 468 5.39 -21.01 -9.96
N GLU A 469 6.14 -22.09 -10.03
CA GLU A 469 7.47 -22.09 -10.65
C GLU A 469 7.42 -21.77 -12.16
N ASP A 470 6.44 -22.34 -12.89
CA ASP A 470 6.23 -22.05 -14.30
C ASP A 470 5.93 -20.57 -14.57
N GLN A 471 5.23 -19.91 -13.65
CA GLN A 471 4.97 -18.47 -13.70
C GLN A 471 6.24 -17.67 -13.47
N LEU A 472 7.05 -18.02 -12.48
CA LEU A 472 8.35 -17.38 -12.24
C LEU A 472 9.28 -17.52 -13.44
N ASP A 473 9.32 -18.70 -14.09
CA ASP A 473 10.07 -18.91 -15.33
C ASP A 473 9.59 -18.01 -16.48
N HIS A 474 8.27 -17.78 -16.58
CA HIS A 474 7.70 -16.90 -17.59
C HIS A 474 7.97 -15.43 -17.26
N MET A 475 7.79 -15.03 -16.00
CA MET A 475 8.08 -13.67 -15.52
C MET A 475 9.55 -13.30 -15.74
N ALA A 476 10.49 -14.21 -15.48
CA ALA A 476 11.91 -14.02 -15.74
C ALA A 476 12.20 -13.68 -17.21
N ARG A 477 11.55 -14.38 -18.15
CA ARG A 477 11.70 -14.10 -19.60
C ARG A 477 11.13 -12.77 -20.02
N LEU A 478 10.07 -12.29 -19.34
CA LEU A 478 9.38 -11.05 -19.66
C LEU A 478 9.94 -9.83 -18.90
N GLY A 479 10.88 -10.03 -17.97
CA GLY A 479 11.37 -8.96 -17.10
C GLY A 479 10.33 -8.46 -16.09
N VAL A 480 9.36 -9.30 -15.72
CA VAL A 480 8.36 -9.02 -14.69
C VAL A 480 8.93 -9.40 -13.33
N MET A 481 8.82 -8.51 -12.33
CA MET A 481 9.31 -8.81 -11.00
C MET A 481 8.15 -9.07 -10.01
N PRO A 482 8.34 -9.93 -9.00
CA PRO A 482 7.41 -10.07 -7.89
C PRO A 482 7.74 -9.10 -6.76
N SER A 483 6.69 -8.56 -6.12
CA SER A 483 6.75 -7.87 -4.83
C SER A 483 5.96 -8.70 -3.82
N TYR A 484 6.62 -9.17 -2.78
CA TYR A 484 6.05 -10.16 -1.86
C TYR A 484 5.53 -9.54 -0.57
N PHE A 485 4.29 -9.85 -0.23
CA PHE A 485 3.73 -9.58 1.09
C PHE A 485 4.12 -10.72 2.06
N VAL A 486 5.41 -10.83 2.38
CA VAL A 486 5.97 -11.99 3.09
C VAL A 486 5.47 -12.12 4.53
N THR A 487 5.03 -11.04 5.19
CA THR A 487 4.47 -11.08 6.55
C THR A 487 3.13 -11.81 6.63
N HIS A 488 2.50 -12.17 5.50
CA HIS A 488 1.39 -13.14 5.48
C HIS A 488 1.75 -14.47 6.14
N THR A 489 3.02 -14.90 6.07
CA THR A 489 3.47 -16.12 6.77
C THR A 489 3.26 -16.04 8.27
N PHE A 490 3.48 -14.88 8.87
CA PHE A 490 3.24 -14.65 10.29
C PHE A 490 1.75 -14.41 10.57
N TYR A 491 1.15 -13.40 9.95
CA TYR A 491 -0.20 -12.95 10.31
C TYR A 491 -1.28 -13.98 10.02
N TRP A 492 -1.20 -14.70 8.89
CA TRP A 492 -2.22 -15.64 8.43
C TRP A 492 -1.68 -17.02 8.04
N GLY A 493 -0.42 -17.33 8.33
CA GLY A 493 0.21 -18.59 7.93
C GLY A 493 -0.52 -19.83 8.41
N ASP A 494 -0.99 -19.82 9.67
CA ASP A 494 -1.80 -20.93 10.21
C ASP A 494 -3.15 -21.03 9.46
N TRP A 495 -3.82 -19.91 9.19
CA TRP A 495 -5.06 -19.85 8.43
C TRP A 495 -4.88 -20.31 6.99
N HIS A 496 -3.78 -19.91 6.36
CA HIS A 496 -3.47 -20.37 4.99
C HIS A 496 -3.27 -21.88 4.94
N ARG A 497 -2.58 -22.45 5.93
CA ARG A 497 -2.36 -23.89 6.03
C ARG A 497 -3.66 -24.66 6.28
N ASP A 498 -4.47 -24.19 7.21
CA ASP A 498 -5.59 -24.98 7.75
C ASP A 498 -6.91 -24.75 7.01
N SER A 499 -7.05 -23.64 6.27
CA SER A 499 -8.35 -23.24 5.70
C SER A 499 -8.29 -22.71 4.27
N VAL A 500 -7.21 -22.05 3.85
CA VAL A 500 -7.16 -21.38 2.55
C VAL A 500 -6.58 -22.29 1.47
N LEU A 501 -5.36 -22.79 1.70
CA LEU A 501 -4.56 -23.47 0.67
C LEU A 501 -4.33 -24.95 0.96
N GLY A 502 -4.43 -25.38 2.22
CA GLY A 502 -3.93 -26.66 2.69
C GLY A 502 -2.41 -26.63 2.88
N ALA A 503 -1.87 -27.65 3.58
CA ALA A 503 -0.47 -27.67 4.03
C ALA A 503 0.55 -27.54 2.87
N GLU A 504 0.34 -28.28 1.77
CA GLU A 504 1.26 -28.30 0.63
C GLU A 504 1.37 -26.94 -0.06
N ARG A 505 0.25 -26.32 -0.43
CA ARG A 505 0.27 -25.01 -1.12
C ARG A 505 0.69 -23.88 -0.18
N ALA A 506 0.27 -23.96 1.08
CA ALA A 506 0.61 -22.94 2.08
C ALA A 506 2.11 -22.91 2.39
N SER A 507 2.83 -24.04 2.34
CA SER A 507 4.29 -24.04 2.52
C SER A 507 5.01 -23.20 1.46
N ARG A 508 4.41 -23.04 0.29
CA ARG A 508 4.98 -22.33 -0.86
C ARG A 508 4.56 -20.87 -0.99
N ILE A 509 3.78 -20.31 -0.07
CA ILE A 509 3.40 -18.90 -0.18
C ILE A 509 4.62 -17.99 -0.16
N SER A 510 4.57 -16.90 -0.93
CA SER A 510 5.68 -15.95 -1.08
C SER A 510 7.01 -16.65 -1.38
N PRO A 511 7.19 -17.27 -2.56
CA PRO A 511 8.35 -18.12 -2.88
C PRO A 511 9.60 -17.30 -3.19
N VAL A 512 10.08 -16.49 -2.23
CA VAL A 512 11.20 -15.55 -2.41
C VAL A 512 12.48 -16.29 -2.77
N ARG A 513 12.80 -17.41 -2.08
CA ARG A 513 13.99 -18.22 -2.36
C ARG A 513 14.01 -18.69 -3.81
N THR A 514 12.87 -19.24 -4.28
CA THR A 514 12.72 -19.71 -5.66
C THR A 514 12.95 -18.60 -6.70
N THR A 515 12.57 -17.37 -6.36
CA THR A 515 12.80 -16.17 -7.19
C THR A 515 14.29 -15.82 -7.25
N ILE A 516 14.97 -15.83 -6.10
CA ILE A 516 16.42 -15.56 -6.00
C ILE A 516 17.23 -16.60 -6.80
N ASP A 517 16.87 -17.88 -6.69
CA ASP A 517 17.55 -18.97 -7.38
C ASP A 517 17.46 -18.85 -8.90
N ARG A 518 16.48 -18.09 -9.42
CA ARG A 518 16.34 -17.73 -10.84
C ARG A 518 17.09 -16.45 -11.23
N GLY A 519 17.82 -15.84 -10.30
CA GLY A 519 18.50 -14.56 -10.53
C GLY A 519 17.57 -13.38 -10.76
N MET A 520 16.29 -13.50 -10.39
CA MET A 520 15.32 -12.43 -10.53
C MET A 520 15.44 -11.41 -9.39
N ARG A 521 15.14 -10.14 -9.68
CA ARG A 521 14.91 -9.14 -8.66
C ARG A 521 13.54 -9.32 -8.03
N TYR A 522 13.40 -8.89 -6.79
CA TYR A 522 12.16 -8.95 -6.01
C TYR A 522 12.15 -7.80 -5.01
N SER A 523 10.98 -7.51 -4.47
CA SER A 523 10.84 -6.61 -3.33
C SER A 523 9.98 -7.25 -2.24
N LEU A 524 10.05 -6.70 -1.03
CA LEU A 524 9.30 -7.15 0.13
C LEU A 524 8.48 -5.98 0.68
N HIS A 525 7.21 -6.22 1.03
CA HIS A 525 6.30 -5.20 1.54
C HIS A 525 5.37 -5.71 2.64
N ASN A 526 4.71 -4.76 3.31
CA ASN A 526 3.74 -5.00 4.38
C ASN A 526 2.30 -4.62 4.00
N ASP A 527 2.10 -3.89 2.92
CA ASP A 527 0.78 -3.45 2.44
C ASP A 527 0.00 -2.62 3.49
N SER A 528 0.69 -1.68 4.17
CA SER A 528 0.03 -0.80 5.15
C SER A 528 -1.16 -0.05 4.53
N PRO A 529 -2.31 0.03 5.21
CA PRO A 529 -2.56 -0.25 6.62
C PRO A 529 -2.95 -1.70 6.96
N VAL A 530 -2.93 -2.64 6.01
CA VAL A 530 -3.32 -4.05 6.25
C VAL A 530 -2.51 -4.63 7.41
N VAL A 531 -1.19 -4.42 7.40
CA VAL A 531 -0.33 -4.55 8.58
C VAL A 531 0.62 -3.34 8.64
N PRO A 532 1.18 -2.99 9.82
CA PRO A 532 2.12 -1.88 9.92
C PRO A 532 3.32 -2.04 8.99
N SER A 533 3.81 -0.94 8.39
CA SER A 533 5.03 -0.95 7.54
C SER A 533 6.32 -1.13 8.36
N ASP A 534 6.26 -1.92 9.44
CA ASP A 534 7.42 -2.22 10.28
C ASP A 534 8.41 -3.14 9.54
N CYS A 535 9.50 -2.56 9.06
CA CYS A 535 10.54 -3.27 8.33
C CYS A 535 11.19 -4.41 9.15
N ARG A 536 11.19 -4.32 10.50
CA ARG A 536 11.75 -5.34 11.38
C ARG A 536 10.94 -6.64 11.30
N MET A 537 9.61 -6.53 11.34
CA MET A 537 8.70 -7.66 11.15
C MET A 537 8.79 -8.25 9.75
N LEU A 538 9.02 -7.40 8.75
CA LEU A 538 9.20 -7.81 7.36
C LEU A 538 10.47 -8.66 7.21
N LEU A 539 11.62 -8.16 7.69
CA LEU A 539 12.89 -8.89 7.70
C LEU A 539 12.76 -10.21 8.47
N TRP A 540 12.19 -10.14 9.68
CA TRP A 540 12.01 -11.32 10.53
C TRP A 540 11.14 -12.38 9.85
N SER A 541 10.02 -11.99 9.22
CA SER A 541 9.11 -12.92 8.55
C SER A 541 9.77 -13.59 7.34
N ALA A 542 10.55 -12.85 6.55
CA ALA A 542 11.25 -13.39 5.38
C ALA A 542 12.32 -14.42 5.77
N VAL A 543 13.05 -14.17 6.88
CA VAL A 543 14.14 -15.02 7.35
C VAL A 543 13.63 -16.23 8.13
N ASN A 544 12.64 -16.06 9.01
CA ASN A 544 12.19 -17.12 9.91
C ASN A 544 11.00 -17.92 9.37
N ARG A 545 10.12 -17.30 8.60
CA ARG A 545 8.87 -17.89 8.09
C ARG A 545 8.04 -18.58 9.16
N GLN A 546 8.02 -18.02 10.36
CA GLN A 546 7.21 -18.53 11.48
C GLN A 546 5.81 -17.93 11.43
N THR A 547 4.81 -18.79 11.70
CA THR A 547 3.42 -18.39 11.92
C THR A 547 3.21 -17.90 13.37
N ARG A 548 2.03 -17.37 13.68
CA ARG A 548 1.65 -16.98 15.06
C ARG A 548 1.70 -18.16 16.05
N SER A 549 1.43 -19.38 15.58
CA SER A 549 1.55 -20.58 16.42
C SER A 549 2.99 -21.07 16.61
N GLY A 550 3.98 -20.37 16.05
CA GLY A 550 5.40 -20.73 16.10
C GLY A 550 5.82 -21.82 15.12
N LYS A 551 4.91 -22.30 14.26
CA LYS A 551 5.26 -23.28 13.21
C LYS A 551 5.98 -22.60 12.06
N VAL A 552 6.94 -23.31 11.46
CA VAL A 552 7.61 -22.84 10.23
C VAL A 552 6.76 -23.21 9.03
N LEU A 553 6.55 -22.25 8.13
CA LEU A 553 5.76 -22.43 6.92
C LEU A 553 6.67 -22.37 5.69
N GLY A 554 7.09 -23.54 5.16
CA GLY A 554 7.97 -23.65 4.00
C GLY A 554 9.41 -23.21 4.32
N GLU A 555 10.13 -24.04 5.07
CA GLU A 555 11.52 -23.77 5.50
C GLU A 555 12.45 -23.54 4.29
N GLU A 556 12.20 -24.23 3.20
CA GLU A 556 12.94 -24.16 1.93
C GLU A 556 12.86 -22.78 1.26
N HIS A 557 11.89 -21.97 1.63
CA HIS A 557 11.71 -20.61 1.11
C HIS A 557 12.29 -19.52 2.02
N ARG A 558 12.98 -19.88 3.11
CA ARG A 558 13.73 -18.92 3.92
C ARG A 558 14.83 -18.25 3.11
N ILE A 559 15.08 -16.99 3.41
CA ILE A 559 16.18 -16.21 2.85
C ILE A 559 17.07 -15.66 3.96
N SER A 560 18.29 -15.27 3.63
CA SER A 560 19.19 -14.63 4.57
C SER A 560 18.73 -13.19 4.91
N ALA A 561 19.21 -12.65 6.04
CA ALA A 561 18.94 -11.27 6.40
C ALA A 561 19.49 -10.26 5.37
N GLU A 562 20.61 -10.57 4.72
CA GLU A 562 21.19 -9.74 3.66
C GLU A 562 20.29 -9.74 2.41
N GLU A 563 19.78 -10.91 2.00
CA GLU A 563 18.80 -11.00 0.92
C GLU A 563 17.51 -10.25 1.27
N ALA A 564 17.02 -10.36 2.52
CA ALA A 564 15.83 -9.62 2.95
C ALA A 564 16.06 -8.10 2.92
N LEU A 565 17.23 -7.61 3.35
CA LEU A 565 17.60 -6.20 3.25
C LEU A 565 17.62 -5.70 1.79
N ARG A 566 18.12 -6.50 0.85
CA ARG A 566 18.09 -6.14 -0.58
C ARG A 566 16.67 -5.87 -1.06
N GLY A 567 15.70 -6.69 -0.63
CA GLY A 567 14.29 -6.57 -1.00
C GLY A 567 13.58 -5.31 -0.50
N ILE A 568 14.15 -4.62 0.50
CA ILE A 568 13.63 -3.35 1.05
C ILE A 568 14.59 -2.16 0.84
N THR A 569 15.63 -2.34 0.04
CA THR A 569 16.61 -1.30 -0.30
C THR A 569 16.83 -1.23 -1.81
N ILE A 570 17.89 -1.84 -2.33
CA ILE A 570 18.29 -1.69 -3.75
C ILE A 570 17.28 -2.31 -4.72
N ASP A 571 16.68 -3.46 -4.39
CA ASP A 571 15.69 -4.10 -5.28
C ASP A 571 14.31 -3.40 -5.18
N ALA A 572 13.97 -2.80 -4.02
CA ALA A 572 12.83 -1.90 -3.87
C ALA A 572 13.03 -0.57 -4.64
N ALA A 573 14.25 0.00 -4.61
CA ALA A 573 14.59 1.15 -5.43
C ALA A 573 14.49 0.83 -6.94
N TYR A 574 14.96 -0.34 -7.35
CA TYR A 574 14.81 -0.81 -8.72
C TYR A 574 13.33 -0.88 -9.14
N GLN A 575 12.45 -1.37 -8.28
CA GLN A 575 11.01 -1.41 -8.55
C GLN A 575 10.45 -0.02 -8.91
N HIS A 576 11.00 1.05 -8.31
CA HIS A 576 10.54 2.43 -8.52
C HIS A 576 11.32 3.20 -9.58
N PHE A 577 12.22 2.56 -10.35
CA PHE A 577 13.16 3.26 -11.25
C PHE A 577 14.03 4.29 -10.52
N GLU A 578 14.51 3.93 -9.32
CA GLU A 578 15.32 4.81 -8.46
C GLU A 578 16.64 4.15 -8.00
N ASP A 579 16.99 3.01 -8.55
CA ASP A 579 18.20 2.26 -8.17
C ASP A 579 19.50 2.94 -8.60
N ASP A 580 19.45 3.91 -9.49
CA ASP A 580 20.56 4.80 -9.85
C ASP A 580 20.77 5.96 -8.86
N ILE A 581 19.73 6.31 -8.08
CA ILE A 581 19.76 7.47 -7.17
C ILE A 581 19.62 7.12 -5.69
N LYS A 582 19.16 5.93 -5.32
CA LYS A 582 19.02 5.47 -3.91
C LYS A 582 19.09 3.94 -3.78
N GLY A 583 18.89 3.40 -2.58
CA GLY A 583 18.83 1.96 -2.30
C GLY A 583 20.19 1.30 -2.06
N SER A 584 21.30 2.00 -2.30
CA SER A 584 22.65 1.57 -1.92
C SER A 584 23.52 2.76 -1.52
N ILE A 585 24.60 2.51 -0.76
CA ILE A 585 25.56 3.54 -0.36
C ILE A 585 26.67 3.59 -1.42
N GLU A 586 26.49 4.47 -2.39
CA GLU A 586 27.41 4.68 -3.50
C GLU A 586 27.56 6.19 -3.80
N ALA A 587 28.76 6.61 -4.21
CA ALA A 587 29.02 8.00 -4.55
C ALA A 587 28.04 8.53 -5.61
N GLY A 588 27.47 9.71 -5.37
CA GLY A 588 26.48 10.37 -6.22
C GLY A 588 25.03 10.06 -5.87
N LYS A 589 24.73 8.96 -5.16
CA LYS A 589 23.37 8.64 -4.71
C LYS A 589 22.93 9.53 -3.55
N LEU A 590 21.64 9.59 -3.30
CA LEU A 590 21.07 10.32 -2.18
C LEU A 590 21.56 9.75 -0.85
N ALA A 591 21.83 10.62 0.10
CA ALA A 591 22.20 10.24 1.45
C ALA A 591 20.94 9.90 2.29
N ASP A 592 20.18 8.94 1.79
CA ASP A 592 19.05 8.31 2.48
C ASP A 592 19.58 7.10 3.23
N LEU A 593 19.69 7.21 4.57
CA LEU A 593 20.42 6.25 5.39
C LEU A 593 19.63 5.86 6.64
N VAL A 594 19.88 4.66 7.14
CA VAL A 594 19.38 4.19 8.43
C VAL A 594 20.54 3.69 9.28
N ILE A 595 20.52 4.02 10.57
CA ILE A 595 21.48 3.53 11.56
C ILE A 595 20.72 2.67 12.57
N THR A 596 21.21 1.45 12.78
CA THR A 596 20.65 0.50 13.75
C THR A 596 21.66 0.20 14.85
N GLU A 597 21.17 -0.06 16.07
CA GLU A 597 22.05 -0.44 17.19
C GLU A 597 22.76 -1.77 16.92
N GLN A 598 22.07 -2.72 16.29
CA GLN A 598 22.62 -4.04 15.96
C GLN A 598 22.85 -4.18 14.46
N ASP A 599 23.73 -5.09 14.06
CA ASP A 599 23.91 -5.49 12.68
C ASP A 599 22.90 -6.60 12.32
N PRO A 600 21.87 -6.32 11.50
CA PRO A 600 20.79 -7.29 11.20
C PRO A 600 21.29 -8.57 10.51
N VAL A 601 22.48 -8.54 9.90
CA VAL A 601 23.07 -9.74 9.26
C VAL A 601 23.84 -10.61 10.28
N ARG A 602 24.20 -10.05 11.44
CA ARG A 602 25.01 -10.75 12.45
C ARG A 602 24.22 -11.18 13.68
N ILE A 603 23.07 -10.54 13.96
CA ILE A 603 22.23 -10.98 15.09
C ILE A 603 21.51 -12.31 14.77
N PRO A 604 21.11 -13.07 15.80
CA PRO A 604 20.27 -14.25 15.62
C PRO A 604 19.00 -13.89 14.82
N PRO A 605 18.54 -14.75 13.91
CA PRO A 605 17.36 -14.49 13.09
C PRO A 605 16.11 -14.11 13.88
N ASP A 606 15.91 -14.71 15.05
CA ASP A 606 14.75 -14.43 15.93
C ASP A 606 14.77 -12.99 16.50
N GLU A 607 15.95 -12.36 16.59
CA GLU A 607 16.12 -11.01 17.11
C GLU A 607 15.84 -9.92 16.07
N LEU A 608 15.69 -10.27 14.80
CA LEU A 608 15.42 -9.27 13.73
C LEU A 608 14.19 -8.40 14.01
N ARG A 609 13.14 -8.95 14.62
CA ARG A 609 11.94 -8.19 15.02
C ARG A 609 12.18 -7.19 16.15
N ASN A 610 13.28 -7.35 16.89
CA ASN A 610 13.70 -6.51 18.01
C ASN A 610 14.79 -5.50 17.59
N LEU A 611 15.13 -5.45 16.30
CA LEU A 611 16.13 -4.51 15.76
C LEU A 611 15.78 -3.07 16.15
N THR A 612 16.73 -2.34 16.72
CA THR A 612 16.53 -0.96 17.15
C THR A 612 17.00 -0.01 16.08
N ILE A 613 16.10 0.81 15.55
CA ILE A 613 16.44 1.94 14.67
C ILE A 613 16.92 3.07 15.56
N ALA A 614 18.21 3.41 15.47
CA ALA A 614 18.81 4.50 16.22
C ALA A 614 18.59 5.85 15.55
N GLU A 615 18.72 5.89 14.21
CA GLU A 615 18.57 7.12 13.44
C GLU A 615 18.12 6.82 12.01
N THR A 616 17.29 7.70 11.46
CA THR A 616 16.91 7.70 10.03
C THR A 616 17.27 9.05 9.43
N ILE A 617 18.01 9.01 8.34
CA ILE A 617 18.59 10.18 7.67
C ILE A 617 17.98 10.24 6.27
N LYS A 618 17.45 11.39 5.90
CA LYS A 618 16.91 11.69 4.57
C LYS A 618 17.71 12.82 3.93
N ARG A 619 18.37 12.54 2.81
CA ARG A 619 19.23 13.51 2.12
C ARG A 619 20.26 14.17 3.07
N GLY A 620 20.86 13.37 3.95
CA GLY A 620 21.85 13.85 4.92
C GLY A 620 21.27 14.57 6.14
N GLU A 621 19.94 14.76 6.23
CA GLU A 621 19.26 15.35 7.38
C GLU A 621 18.60 14.25 8.23
N THR A 622 18.82 14.31 9.56
CA THR A 622 18.15 13.41 10.50
C THR A 622 16.65 13.71 10.56
N ILE A 623 15.82 12.74 10.20
CA ILE A 623 14.36 12.83 10.26
C ILE A 623 13.75 12.03 11.42
N PHE A 624 14.54 11.14 12.04
CA PHE A 624 14.21 10.41 13.25
C PHE A 624 15.50 10.09 14.02
N GLN A 625 15.43 10.21 15.35
CA GLN A 625 16.47 9.78 16.29
C GLN A 625 15.79 9.19 17.53
N ALA A 626 16.22 7.97 17.98
CA ALA A 626 15.67 7.25 19.13
C ALA A 626 16.09 7.87 20.46
#